data_aa8c1f07ac725081fa76a234e92384e5
#
_entry.id   aa8c1f07ac725081fa76a234e92384e5
#
_cell.length_a   1.000
_cell.length_b   1.000
_cell.length_c   1.000
_cell.angle_alpha   90.00
_cell.angle_beta   90.00
_cell.angle_gamma   90.00
#
_symmetry.space_group_name_H-M   'P 1'
#
loop_
_entity.id
_entity.type
_entity.pdbx_description
1 polymer ?
#
loop_
_entity_poly.entity_id
_entity_poly.type
_entity_poly.pdbx_seq_one_letter_code
_entity_poly.pdbx_strand_id
1 'polypeptide(L)'
;MKDLFFELRDKERIGLIGPNGSGKTTLFHVIMGLLRPTSGEIEIFRHPMKDERDFRAVRQQIGLLFQDADDQLFCPTVLEDVAFGPLNQGKSVEEAKRIAKETLNSLGLEGFENRITHKLSGGEKKLVSLATVLAMKPKVLLLDEPTTGLHPDTTERIISILKDIDISYVFISHNMDFIAQTTDKIYGMGDGQIFLEEEKIPHTHAHAHGYGKVPHTHSSRNNGVRDPEKA
;
A
#
# COMPACT_ATOMS: atom_id res chain seq x y z
N MET A 1 20.96 4.15 2.68
CA MET A 1 20.74 2.78 3.19
C MET A 1 22.09 2.10 3.21
N LYS A 2 22.46 1.46 4.32
CA LYS A 2 23.71 0.70 4.46
C LYS A 2 23.36 -0.65 5.06
N ASP A 3 23.86 -1.73 4.46
CA ASP A 3 23.68 -3.11 4.92
C ASP A 3 22.20 -3.46 5.22
N LEU A 4 21.32 -3.03 4.31
CA LEU A 4 19.90 -3.27 4.43
C LEU A 4 19.55 -4.67 3.91
N PHE A 5 18.89 -5.47 4.75
CA PHE A 5 18.30 -6.74 4.33
C PHE A 5 16.78 -6.65 4.47
N PHE A 6 16.08 -6.96 3.38
CA PHE A 6 14.63 -6.99 3.33
C PHE A 6 14.15 -8.17 2.49
N GLU A 7 13.21 -8.92 3.01
CA GLU A 7 12.58 -10.06 2.34
C GLU A 7 11.06 -9.94 2.42
N LEU A 8 10.38 -10.14 1.30
CA LEU A 8 8.93 -10.29 1.22
C LEU A 8 8.61 -11.67 0.66
N ARG A 9 7.88 -12.47 1.42
CA ARG A 9 7.42 -13.80 1.00
C ARG A 9 6.03 -13.74 0.41
N ASP A 10 5.65 -14.84 -0.26
CA ASP A 10 4.31 -14.98 -0.82
C ASP A 10 3.23 -14.80 0.26
N LYS A 11 2.20 -14.01 -0.08
CA LYS A 11 1.06 -13.66 0.78
C LYS A 11 1.39 -12.90 2.08
N GLU A 12 2.62 -12.46 2.27
CA GLU A 12 2.94 -11.58 3.39
C GLU A 12 2.40 -10.16 3.18
N ARG A 13 1.92 -9.57 4.29
CA ARG A 13 1.38 -8.22 4.36
C ARG A 13 2.20 -7.42 5.36
N ILE A 14 3.02 -6.51 4.86
CA ILE A 14 4.04 -5.80 5.64
C ILE A 14 3.73 -4.31 5.73
N GLY A 15 3.72 -3.77 6.95
CA GLY A 15 3.77 -2.34 7.21
C GLY A 15 5.22 -1.88 7.43
N LEU A 16 5.66 -0.87 6.71
CA LEU A 16 6.98 -0.25 6.86
C LEU A 16 6.83 1.11 7.52
N ILE A 17 7.31 1.23 8.75
CA ILE A 17 7.25 2.47 9.54
C ILE A 17 8.63 3.09 9.72
N GLY A 18 8.68 4.33 10.13
CA GLY A 18 9.93 5.03 10.44
C GLY A 18 9.86 6.53 10.15
N PRO A 19 10.79 7.32 10.64
CA PRO A 19 10.79 8.76 10.46
C PRO A 19 10.89 9.17 8.97
N ASN A 20 10.48 10.40 8.68
CA ASN A 20 10.68 10.97 7.35
C ASN A 20 12.18 11.03 7.04
N GLY A 21 12.55 10.72 5.79
CA GLY A 21 13.96 10.67 5.37
C GLY A 21 14.70 9.38 5.73
N SER A 22 14.09 8.40 6.41
CA SER A 22 14.74 7.12 6.71
C SER A 22 15.04 6.25 5.48
N GLY A 23 14.42 6.55 4.33
CA GLY A 23 14.68 5.87 3.05
C GLY A 23 13.58 4.93 2.60
N LYS A 24 12.40 4.91 3.21
CA LYS A 24 11.28 4.00 2.87
C LYS A 24 10.86 4.10 1.39
N THR A 25 10.53 5.29 0.91
CA THR A 25 10.21 5.53 -0.52
C THR A 25 11.40 5.18 -1.43
N THR A 26 12.62 5.49 -0.98
CA THR A 26 13.85 5.12 -1.71
C THR A 26 13.97 3.61 -1.87
N LEU A 27 13.61 2.82 -0.85
CA LEU A 27 13.58 1.36 -0.95
C LEU A 27 12.60 0.90 -2.03
N PHE A 28 11.38 1.46 -2.09
CA PHE A 28 10.42 1.14 -3.14
C PHE A 28 10.95 1.47 -4.53
N HIS A 29 11.60 2.61 -4.68
CA HIS A 29 12.23 3.00 -5.95
C HIS A 29 13.37 2.05 -6.36
N VAL A 30 14.15 1.56 -5.38
CA VAL A 30 15.20 0.56 -5.62
C VAL A 30 14.61 -0.78 -6.05
N ILE A 31 13.56 -1.26 -5.37
CA ILE A 31 12.84 -2.50 -5.73
C ILE A 31 12.28 -2.40 -7.15
N MET A 32 11.74 -1.25 -7.54
CA MET A 32 11.20 -1.01 -8.87
C MET A 32 12.28 -0.73 -9.94
N GLY A 33 13.56 -0.66 -9.56
CA GLY A 33 14.66 -0.33 -10.47
C GLY A 33 14.62 1.12 -10.99
N LEU A 34 13.91 2.01 -10.29
CA LEU A 34 13.88 3.45 -10.59
C LEU A 34 15.15 4.14 -10.05
N LEU A 35 15.73 3.57 -9.01
CA LEU A 35 17.02 3.98 -8.45
C LEU A 35 17.96 2.76 -8.39
N ARG A 36 19.23 2.98 -8.73
CA ARG A 36 20.24 1.93 -8.64
C ARG A 36 20.94 1.99 -7.28
N PRO A 37 21.06 0.86 -6.56
CA PRO A 37 21.88 0.80 -5.35
C PRO A 37 23.36 0.96 -5.72
N THR A 38 24.16 1.50 -4.81
CA THR A 38 25.61 1.65 -4.98
C THR A 38 26.31 0.28 -4.88
N SER A 39 25.77 -0.63 -4.08
CA SER A 39 26.27 -1.98 -3.86
C SER A 39 25.13 -2.87 -3.35
N GLY A 40 25.35 -4.18 -3.29
CA GLY A 40 24.38 -5.17 -2.88
C GLY A 40 23.69 -5.88 -4.04
N GLU A 41 22.80 -6.79 -3.71
CA GLU A 41 22.08 -7.63 -4.66
C GLU A 41 20.57 -7.46 -4.46
N ILE A 42 19.84 -7.48 -5.57
CA ILE A 42 18.38 -7.46 -5.57
C ILE A 42 17.92 -8.73 -6.27
N GLU A 43 17.12 -9.52 -5.59
CA GLU A 43 16.47 -10.69 -6.15
C GLU A 43 14.95 -10.51 -6.07
N ILE A 44 14.24 -10.68 -7.18
CA ILE A 44 12.78 -10.57 -7.25
C ILE A 44 12.23 -11.79 -7.95
N PHE A 45 11.26 -12.47 -7.34
CA PHE A 45 10.68 -13.73 -7.84
C PHE A 45 11.75 -14.80 -8.16
N ARG A 46 12.80 -14.87 -7.32
CA ARG A 46 13.97 -15.78 -7.48
C ARG A 46 14.82 -15.48 -8.72
N HIS A 47 14.75 -14.27 -9.24
CA HIS A 47 15.60 -13.81 -10.33
C HIS A 47 16.46 -12.64 -9.86
N PRO A 48 17.79 -12.69 -10.07
CA PRO A 48 18.67 -11.57 -9.75
C PRO A 48 18.43 -10.42 -10.73
N MET A 49 18.27 -9.20 -10.19
CA MET A 49 18.08 -7.98 -10.98
C MET A 49 19.42 -7.35 -11.32
N LYS A 50 19.82 -7.39 -12.58
CA LYS A 50 21.13 -6.92 -13.07
C LYS A 50 21.00 -5.67 -13.93
N ASP A 51 20.02 -5.63 -14.79
CA ASP A 51 19.84 -4.56 -15.77
C ASP A 51 18.38 -4.12 -15.92
N GLU A 52 18.15 -3.13 -16.78
CA GLU A 52 16.82 -2.57 -17.03
C GLU A 52 15.83 -3.60 -17.65
N ARG A 53 16.31 -4.63 -18.32
CA ARG A 53 15.43 -5.65 -18.92
C ARG A 53 14.80 -6.50 -17.82
N ASP A 54 15.58 -6.83 -16.79
CA ASP A 54 15.09 -7.60 -15.63
C ASP A 54 14.01 -6.79 -14.90
N PHE A 55 14.28 -5.51 -14.62
CA PHE A 55 13.32 -4.63 -13.96
C PHE A 55 12.06 -4.38 -14.80
N ARG A 56 12.16 -4.29 -16.11
CA ARG A 56 10.99 -4.14 -16.99
C ARG A 56 10.04 -5.32 -16.87
N ALA A 57 10.54 -6.55 -16.78
CA ALA A 57 9.73 -7.75 -16.58
C ALA A 57 9.07 -7.77 -15.20
N VAL A 58 9.77 -7.28 -14.19
CA VAL A 58 9.27 -7.20 -12.80
C VAL A 58 8.19 -6.12 -12.65
N ARG A 59 8.37 -4.93 -13.25
CA ARG A 59 7.39 -3.84 -13.22
C ARG A 59 6.02 -4.21 -13.80
N GLN A 60 5.93 -5.26 -14.58
CA GLN A 60 4.64 -5.80 -15.02
C GLN A 60 3.92 -6.65 -13.97
N GLN A 61 4.64 -7.08 -12.93
CA GLN A 61 4.16 -7.98 -11.89
C GLN A 61 4.11 -7.33 -10.50
N ILE A 62 4.76 -6.19 -10.32
CA ILE A 62 4.72 -5.40 -9.08
C ILE A 62 4.00 -4.08 -9.37
N GLY A 63 2.96 -3.82 -8.61
CA GLY A 63 2.25 -2.55 -8.66
C GLY A 63 2.82 -1.57 -7.66
N LEU A 64 3.11 -0.34 -8.08
CA LEU A 64 3.53 0.75 -7.20
C LEU A 64 2.44 1.82 -7.15
N LEU A 65 1.91 2.09 -5.96
CA LEU A 65 1.06 3.25 -5.69
C LEU A 65 1.94 4.37 -5.13
N PHE A 66 1.99 5.49 -5.84
CA PHE A 66 2.73 6.66 -5.41
C PHE A 66 2.03 7.40 -4.27
N GLN A 67 2.81 8.12 -3.46
CA GLN A 67 2.28 8.95 -2.38
C GLN A 67 1.34 10.02 -2.92
N ASP A 68 1.74 10.75 -3.96
CA ASP A 68 0.90 11.72 -4.65
C ASP A 68 0.20 11.06 -5.84
N ALA A 69 -1.12 11.15 -5.89
CA ALA A 69 -1.91 10.61 -6.98
C ALA A 69 -1.69 11.39 -8.30
N ASP A 70 -1.32 12.66 -8.22
CA ASP A 70 -1.04 13.49 -9.40
C ASP A 70 0.28 13.08 -10.10
N ASP A 71 1.20 12.41 -9.39
CA ASP A 71 2.39 11.80 -10.00
C ASP A 71 2.07 10.52 -10.77
N GLN A 72 0.89 9.94 -10.55
CA GLN A 72 0.48 8.66 -11.15
C GLN A 72 -0.58 8.80 -12.23
N LEU A 73 -1.51 9.77 -12.08
CA LEU A 73 -2.63 9.98 -12.98
C LEU A 73 -2.27 11.07 -14.01
N PHE A 74 -2.20 10.72 -15.27
CA PHE A 74 -1.72 11.62 -16.33
C PHE A 74 -2.60 11.63 -17.60
N CYS A 75 -3.57 10.70 -17.70
CA CYS A 75 -4.49 10.67 -18.83
C CYS A 75 -5.66 11.64 -18.61
N PRO A 76 -6.32 12.08 -19.69
CA PRO A 76 -7.48 12.97 -19.61
C PRO A 76 -8.66 12.37 -18.84
N THR A 77 -8.92 11.08 -18.99
CA THR A 77 -10.05 10.38 -18.36
C THR A 77 -9.60 9.23 -17.46
N VAL A 78 -10.44 8.90 -16.48
CA VAL A 78 -10.24 7.77 -15.57
C VAL A 78 -10.09 6.45 -16.33
N LEU A 79 -10.94 6.23 -17.37
CA LEU A 79 -10.86 5.01 -18.17
C LEU A 79 -9.50 4.85 -18.84
N GLU A 80 -8.95 5.95 -19.39
CA GLU A 80 -7.66 5.94 -20.06
C GLU A 80 -6.51 5.67 -19.08
N ASP A 81 -6.53 6.29 -17.89
CA ASP A 81 -5.53 6.01 -16.85
C ASP A 81 -5.56 4.54 -16.41
N VAL A 82 -6.75 4.00 -16.13
CA VAL A 82 -6.86 2.61 -15.65
C VAL A 82 -6.57 1.60 -16.76
N ALA A 83 -6.89 1.90 -18.02
CA ALA A 83 -6.59 1.03 -19.15
C ALA A 83 -5.11 1.07 -19.57
N PHE A 84 -4.35 2.08 -19.18
CA PHE A 84 -2.96 2.28 -19.61
C PHE A 84 -2.04 1.09 -19.25
N GLY A 85 -2.14 0.59 -18.02
CA GLY A 85 -1.37 -0.57 -17.57
C GLY A 85 -1.64 -1.83 -18.41
N PRO A 86 -2.87 -2.28 -18.55
CA PRO A 86 -3.25 -3.40 -19.41
C PRO A 86 -2.80 -3.23 -20.87
N LEU A 87 -2.90 -2.04 -21.46
CA LEU A 87 -2.38 -1.75 -22.80
C LEU A 87 -0.87 -1.99 -22.89
N ASN A 88 -0.10 -1.53 -21.90
CA ASN A 88 1.35 -1.77 -21.85
C ASN A 88 1.72 -3.25 -21.61
N GLN A 89 0.81 -4.04 -21.08
CA GLN A 89 0.92 -5.50 -20.99
C GLN A 89 0.57 -6.21 -22.30
N GLY A 90 0.24 -5.47 -23.37
CA GLY A 90 -0.06 -6.00 -24.70
C GLY A 90 -1.51 -6.44 -24.91
N LYS A 91 -2.43 -6.01 -24.02
CA LYS A 91 -3.87 -6.24 -24.22
C LYS A 91 -4.43 -5.40 -25.37
N SER A 92 -5.44 -5.89 -26.07
CA SER A 92 -6.15 -5.07 -27.06
C SER A 92 -6.86 -3.89 -26.39
N VAL A 93 -7.20 -2.87 -27.17
CA VAL A 93 -7.90 -1.68 -26.66
C VAL A 93 -9.24 -2.08 -26.01
N GLU A 94 -9.96 -2.99 -26.63
CA GLU A 94 -11.25 -3.48 -26.13
C GLU A 94 -11.09 -4.25 -24.82
N GLU A 95 -10.07 -5.13 -24.74
CA GLU A 95 -9.77 -5.90 -23.55
C GLU A 95 -9.30 -4.99 -22.40
N ALA A 96 -8.43 -4.02 -22.67
CA ALA A 96 -7.95 -3.06 -21.69
C ALA A 96 -9.10 -2.21 -21.12
N LYS A 97 -10.00 -1.73 -21.98
CA LYS A 97 -11.20 -0.99 -21.52
C LYS A 97 -12.14 -1.85 -20.68
N ARG A 98 -12.30 -3.13 -21.03
CA ARG A 98 -13.10 -4.07 -20.24
C ARG A 98 -12.49 -4.28 -18.86
N ILE A 99 -11.18 -4.56 -18.81
CA ILE A 99 -10.43 -4.72 -17.54
C ILE A 99 -10.57 -3.47 -16.68
N ALA A 100 -10.38 -2.29 -17.26
CA ALA A 100 -10.49 -1.03 -16.55
C ALA A 100 -11.89 -0.83 -15.93
N LYS A 101 -12.95 -1.08 -16.68
CA LYS A 101 -14.33 -0.99 -16.15
C LYS A 101 -14.60 -2.00 -15.04
N GLU A 102 -14.19 -3.25 -15.22
CA GLU A 102 -14.32 -4.30 -14.19
C GLU A 102 -13.58 -3.91 -12.90
N THR A 103 -12.37 -3.36 -13.03
CA THR A 103 -11.57 -2.90 -11.89
C THR A 103 -12.23 -1.71 -11.20
N LEU A 104 -12.68 -0.71 -11.95
CA LEU A 104 -13.41 0.44 -11.38
C LEU A 104 -14.65 -0.02 -10.62
N ASN A 105 -15.44 -0.93 -11.19
CA ASN A 105 -16.64 -1.46 -10.55
C ASN A 105 -16.32 -2.22 -9.26
N SER A 106 -15.27 -3.06 -9.26
CA SER A 106 -14.84 -3.79 -8.07
C SER A 106 -14.40 -2.88 -6.93
N LEU A 107 -13.91 -1.70 -7.26
CA LEU A 107 -13.56 -0.67 -6.30
C LEU A 107 -14.72 0.28 -5.98
N GLY A 108 -15.94 0.05 -6.53
CA GLY A 108 -17.12 0.88 -6.38
C GLY A 108 -16.95 2.28 -6.97
N LEU A 109 -16.23 2.37 -8.05
CA LEU A 109 -16.07 3.58 -8.89
C LEU A 109 -16.88 3.46 -10.17
N GLU A 110 -18.04 2.80 -10.13
CA GLU A 110 -18.94 2.70 -11.26
C GLU A 110 -19.36 4.09 -11.73
N GLY A 111 -19.34 4.31 -13.05
CA GLY A 111 -19.68 5.61 -13.67
C GLY A 111 -18.56 6.64 -13.64
N PHE A 112 -17.36 6.26 -13.19
CA PHE A 112 -16.19 7.18 -13.20
C PHE A 112 -15.46 7.20 -14.54
N GLU A 113 -15.73 6.29 -15.46
CA GLU A 113 -14.96 6.04 -16.68
C GLU A 113 -14.67 7.31 -17.49
N ASN A 114 -15.70 8.15 -17.65
CA ASN A 114 -15.61 9.37 -18.46
C ASN A 114 -15.29 10.63 -17.63
N ARG A 115 -15.06 10.49 -16.33
CA ARG A 115 -14.67 11.63 -15.51
C ARG A 115 -13.26 12.09 -15.87
N ILE A 116 -13.10 13.40 -15.82
CA ILE A 116 -11.81 14.05 -16.08
C ILE A 116 -10.94 13.89 -14.84
N THR A 117 -9.79 13.26 -14.99
CA THR A 117 -8.91 12.83 -13.88
C THR A 117 -8.50 14.00 -12.98
N HIS A 118 -8.09 15.13 -13.55
CA HIS A 118 -7.65 16.28 -12.76
C HIS A 118 -8.77 17.00 -11.99
N LYS A 119 -10.06 16.68 -12.25
CA LYS A 119 -11.23 17.24 -11.55
C LYS A 119 -11.70 16.36 -10.38
N LEU A 120 -11.08 15.23 -10.15
CA LEU A 120 -11.41 14.35 -9.04
C LEU A 120 -10.94 14.96 -7.71
N SER A 121 -11.68 14.68 -6.63
CA SER A 121 -11.22 14.94 -5.27
C SER A 121 -9.97 14.10 -4.93
N GLY A 122 -9.21 14.48 -3.91
CA GLY A 122 -8.01 13.74 -3.50
C GLY A 122 -8.30 12.26 -3.17
N GLY A 123 -9.41 11.99 -2.50
CA GLY A 123 -9.83 10.61 -2.19
C GLY A 123 -10.22 9.81 -3.43
N GLU A 124 -10.93 10.44 -4.38
CA GLU A 124 -11.27 9.80 -5.66
C GLU A 124 -10.00 9.54 -6.49
N LYS A 125 -9.07 10.50 -6.57
CA LYS A 125 -7.77 10.32 -7.23
C LYS A 125 -7.01 9.13 -6.65
N LYS A 126 -6.95 8.99 -5.32
CA LYS A 126 -6.24 7.90 -4.66
C LYS A 126 -6.88 6.54 -4.99
N LEU A 127 -8.20 6.43 -5.00
CA LEU A 127 -8.91 5.20 -5.40
C LEU A 127 -8.70 4.88 -6.88
N VAL A 128 -8.71 5.89 -7.76
CA VAL A 128 -8.41 5.71 -9.19
C VAL A 128 -6.95 5.28 -9.38
N SER A 129 -5.98 5.88 -8.66
CA SER A 129 -4.59 5.44 -8.69
C SER A 129 -4.43 3.98 -8.24
N LEU A 130 -5.17 3.56 -7.21
CA LEU A 130 -5.21 2.16 -6.82
C LEU A 130 -5.80 1.27 -7.93
N ALA A 131 -6.84 1.75 -8.63
CA ALA A 131 -7.43 1.04 -9.78
C ALA A 131 -6.43 0.85 -10.92
N THR A 132 -5.59 1.86 -11.24
CA THR A 132 -4.56 1.74 -12.30
C THR A 132 -3.58 0.62 -12.02
N VAL A 133 -3.23 0.43 -10.75
CA VAL A 133 -2.30 -0.62 -10.32
C VAL A 133 -2.98 -1.99 -10.33
N LEU A 134 -4.18 -2.10 -9.76
CA LEU A 134 -4.91 -3.38 -9.66
C LEU A 134 -5.37 -3.92 -11.02
N ALA A 135 -5.63 -3.04 -12.00
CA ALA A 135 -5.98 -3.44 -13.36
C ALA A 135 -4.87 -4.26 -14.04
N MET A 136 -3.63 -4.09 -13.64
CA MET A 136 -2.50 -4.88 -14.12
C MET A 136 -2.42 -6.29 -13.53
N LYS A 137 -3.26 -6.62 -12.51
CA LYS A 137 -3.25 -7.88 -11.76
C LYS A 137 -1.86 -8.22 -11.22
N PRO A 138 -1.27 -7.35 -10.42
CA PRO A 138 0.08 -7.55 -9.91
C PRO A 138 0.13 -8.73 -8.93
N LYS A 139 1.32 -9.32 -8.75
CA LYS A 139 1.59 -10.33 -7.71
C LYS A 139 1.94 -9.69 -6.36
N VAL A 140 2.49 -8.48 -6.40
CA VAL A 140 2.90 -7.71 -5.23
C VAL A 140 2.47 -6.26 -5.40
N LEU A 141 2.01 -5.63 -4.31
CA LEU A 141 1.78 -4.19 -4.24
C LEU A 141 2.81 -3.52 -3.33
N LEU A 142 3.34 -2.41 -3.79
CA LEU A 142 4.08 -1.45 -3.00
C LEU A 142 3.23 -0.17 -2.90
N LEU A 143 2.84 0.22 -1.70
CA LEU A 143 1.89 1.32 -1.48
C LEU A 143 2.57 2.40 -0.64
N ASP A 144 2.89 3.54 -1.25
CA ASP A 144 3.51 4.66 -0.55
C ASP A 144 2.42 5.59 0.01
N GLU A 145 2.28 5.63 1.34
CA GLU A 145 1.32 6.45 2.09
C GLU A 145 -0.11 6.39 1.51
N PRO A 146 -0.73 5.18 1.40
CA PRO A 146 -1.99 5.00 0.67
C PRO A 146 -3.19 5.73 1.29
N THR A 147 -3.11 6.14 2.56
CA THR A 147 -4.23 6.75 3.28
C THR A 147 -3.95 8.17 3.77
N THR A 148 -2.78 8.72 3.48
CA THR A 148 -2.40 10.07 3.93
C THR A 148 -3.29 11.14 3.31
N GLY A 149 -3.84 12.02 4.17
CA GLY A 149 -4.70 13.13 3.75
C GLY A 149 -6.11 12.74 3.31
N LEU A 150 -6.52 11.49 3.52
CA LEU A 150 -7.84 11.02 3.15
C LEU A 150 -8.88 11.17 4.27
N HIS A 151 -10.13 11.32 3.86
CA HIS A 151 -11.28 11.24 4.77
C HIS A 151 -11.41 9.80 5.34
N PRO A 152 -11.88 9.62 6.60
CA PRO A 152 -12.05 8.31 7.22
C PRO A 152 -12.78 7.29 6.34
N ASP A 153 -13.87 7.67 5.69
CA ASP A 153 -14.65 6.75 4.83
C ASP A 153 -13.83 6.21 3.66
N THR A 154 -12.95 7.04 3.06
CA THR A 154 -12.07 6.60 1.97
C THR A 154 -10.97 5.69 2.51
N THR A 155 -10.46 5.97 3.71
CA THR A 155 -9.49 5.12 4.39
C THR A 155 -10.07 3.73 4.67
N GLU A 156 -11.27 3.65 5.24
CA GLU A 156 -11.98 2.39 5.51
C GLU A 156 -12.20 1.59 4.21
N ARG A 157 -12.50 2.28 3.11
CA ARG A 157 -12.66 1.64 1.80
C ARG A 157 -11.35 1.03 1.30
N ILE A 158 -10.23 1.74 1.44
CA ILE A 158 -8.90 1.19 1.09
C ILE A 158 -8.57 -0.01 1.98
N ILE A 159 -8.86 0.05 3.28
CA ILE A 159 -8.70 -1.08 4.22
C ILE A 159 -9.49 -2.30 3.74
N SER A 160 -10.76 -2.13 3.39
CA SER A 160 -11.60 -3.22 2.88
C SER A 160 -11.00 -3.83 1.62
N ILE A 161 -10.60 -3.01 0.66
CA ILE A 161 -9.97 -3.47 -0.59
C ILE A 161 -8.72 -4.30 -0.28
N LEU A 162 -7.82 -3.81 0.61
CA LEU A 162 -6.59 -4.51 0.94
C LEU A 162 -6.80 -5.81 1.72
N LYS A 163 -7.88 -5.90 2.50
CA LYS A 163 -8.27 -7.15 3.18
C LYS A 163 -8.77 -8.22 2.21
N ASP A 164 -9.48 -7.79 1.16
CA ASP A 164 -10.13 -8.68 0.20
C ASP A 164 -9.18 -9.21 -0.88
N ILE A 165 -8.06 -8.52 -1.14
CA ILE A 165 -7.08 -8.99 -2.12
C ILE A 165 -6.19 -10.09 -1.58
N ASP A 166 -5.98 -11.16 -2.36
CA ASP A 166 -5.12 -12.31 -2.01
C ASP A 166 -3.74 -12.21 -2.68
N ILE A 167 -3.04 -11.09 -2.45
CA ILE A 167 -1.68 -10.86 -2.93
C ILE A 167 -0.80 -10.30 -1.82
N SER A 168 0.52 -10.45 -1.98
CA SER A 168 1.48 -9.84 -1.06
C SER A 168 1.51 -8.33 -1.22
N TYR A 169 1.70 -7.60 -0.11
CA TYR A 169 1.95 -6.18 -0.20
C TYR A 169 2.87 -5.64 0.89
N VAL A 170 3.54 -4.56 0.55
CA VAL A 170 4.27 -3.72 1.50
C VAL A 170 3.73 -2.32 1.38
N PHE A 171 3.39 -1.70 2.50
CA PHE A 171 3.07 -0.29 2.48
C PHE A 171 3.88 0.53 3.49
N ILE A 172 4.08 1.78 3.14
CA ILE A 172 4.61 2.81 4.03
C ILE A 172 3.42 3.55 4.61
N SER A 173 3.34 3.68 5.93
CA SER A 173 2.30 4.48 6.56
C SER A 173 2.73 4.96 7.95
N HIS A 174 2.15 6.08 8.37
CA HIS A 174 2.21 6.60 9.73
C HIS A 174 0.89 6.40 10.49
N ASN A 175 -0.13 5.85 9.84
CA ASN A 175 -1.43 5.60 10.44
C ASN A 175 -1.45 4.21 11.11
N MET A 176 -1.34 4.20 12.44
CA MET A 176 -1.24 2.96 13.22
C MET A 176 -2.51 2.11 13.16
N ASP A 177 -3.69 2.73 13.06
CA ASP A 177 -4.96 1.99 12.94
C ASP A 177 -5.05 1.28 11.59
N PHE A 178 -4.58 1.92 10.52
CA PHE A 178 -4.46 1.32 9.19
C PHE A 178 -3.50 0.13 9.20
N ILE A 179 -2.31 0.31 9.80
CA ILE A 179 -1.29 -0.74 9.95
C ILE A 179 -1.86 -1.95 10.69
N ALA A 180 -2.46 -1.72 11.87
CA ALA A 180 -2.98 -2.78 12.72
C ALA A 180 -4.09 -3.63 12.05
N GLN A 181 -4.85 -3.02 11.15
CA GLN A 181 -5.95 -3.67 10.46
C GLN A 181 -5.54 -4.44 9.19
N THR A 182 -4.40 -4.10 8.61
CA THR A 182 -4.05 -4.56 7.24
C THR A 182 -2.71 -5.29 7.15
N THR A 183 -1.95 -5.45 8.24
CA THR A 183 -0.63 -6.11 8.20
C THR A 183 -0.54 -7.32 9.12
N ASP A 184 0.32 -8.24 8.71
CA ASP A 184 0.74 -9.39 9.51
C ASP A 184 2.05 -9.10 10.25
N LYS A 185 2.91 -8.24 9.66
CA LYS A 185 4.22 -7.88 10.19
C LYS A 185 4.48 -6.39 10.04
N ILE A 186 5.24 -5.85 10.97
CA ILE A 186 5.67 -4.45 10.96
C ILE A 186 7.19 -4.41 10.96
N TYR A 187 7.75 -3.67 10.04
CA TYR A 187 9.19 -3.37 9.99
C TYR A 187 9.42 -1.90 10.28
N GLY A 188 10.34 -1.63 11.19
CA GLY A 188 10.89 -0.31 11.42
C GLY A 188 12.03 0.01 10.46
N MET A 189 12.12 1.25 9.98
CA MET A 189 13.25 1.73 9.21
C MET A 189 13.82 3.00 9.83
N GLY A 190 15.11 2.92 10.23
CA GLY A 190 15.84 4.03 10.83
C GLY A 190 17.33 3.92 10.52
N ASP A 191 18.02 5.06 10.42
CA ASP A 191 19.47 5.15 10.15
C ASP A 191 19.95 4.32 8.94
N GLY A 192 19.05 4.12 7.97
CA GLY A 192 19.32 3.36 6.75
C GLY A 192 19.28 1.84 6.91
N GLN A 193 18.81 1.33 8.04
CA GLN A 193 18.60 -0.09 8.32
C GLN A 193 17.12 -0.42 8.46
N ILE A 194 16.78 -1.70 8.28
CA ILE A 194 15.44 -2.26 8.53
C ILE A 194 15.54 -3.27 9.66
N PHE A 195 14.57 -3.26 10.55
CA PHE A 195 14.45 -4.21 11.67
C PHE A 195 12.98 -4.64 11.82
N LEU A 196 12.78 -5.89 12.21
CA LEU A 196 11.44 -6.39 12.52
C LEU A 196 11.02 -5.79 13.87
N GLU A 197 9.87 -5.17 13.92
CA GLU A 197 9.27 -4.68 15.14
C GLU A 197 8.57 -5.87 15.82
N GLU A 198 9.19 -6.47 16.83
CA GLU A 198 8.66 -7.64 17.54
C GLU A 198 7.53 -7.29 18.54
N GLU A 199 7.45 -6.03 18.95
CA GLU A 199 6.41 -5.58 19.87
C GLU A 199 5.12 -5.23 19.10
N LYS A 200 4.01 -5.88 19.48
CA LYS A 200 2.68 -5.37 19.14
C LYS A 200 2.58 -3.95 19.67
N ILE A 201 2.57 -2.97 18.78
CA ILE A 201 2.46 -1.57 19.17
C ILE A 201 1.15 -1.42 19.94
N PRO A 202 1.19 -1.02 21.22
CA PRO A 202 -0.01 -0.80 22.00
C PRO A 202 -0.76 0.38 21.36
N HIS A 203 -1.90 0.11 20.77
CA HIS A 203 -2.76 1.17 20.25
C HIS A 203 -3.84 1.50 21.27
N THR A 204 -3.99 2.77 21.52
CA THR A 204 -5.02 3.30 22.43
C THR A 204 -6.17 3.81 21.58
N HIS A 205 -7.33 3.16 21.66
CA HIS A 205 -8.54 3.67 21.02
C HIS A 205 -9.19 4.73 21.91
N ALA A 206 -9.31 5.95 21.42
CA ALA A 206 -10.15 6.98 22.05
C ALA A 206 -11.54 6.94 21.40
N HIS A 207 -12.54 6.45 22.11
CA HIS A 207 -13.92 6.54 21.68
C HIS A 207 -14.53 7.85 22.15
N ALA A 208 -14.87 8.74 21.22
CA ALA A 208 -15.70 9.89 21.50
C ALA A 208 -17.18 9.47 21.48
N HIS A 209 -17.81 9.40 22.64
CA HIS A 209 -19.25 9.22 22.74
C HIS A 209 -19.93 10.57 22.56
N GLY A 210 -20.77 10.71 21.53
CA GLY A 210 -21.62 11.87 21.36
C GLY A 210 -22.52 12.07 22.61
N TYR A 211 -22.56 13.32 23.11
CA TYR A 211 -23.28 13.78 24.29
C TYR A 211 -22.70 13.40 25.67
N GLY A 212 -21.79 14.21 26.16
CA GLY A 212 -21.68 14.53 27.58
C GLY A 212 -20.91 13.58 28.48
N LYS A 213 -20.01 12.74 27.99
CA LYS A 213 -19.09 11.96 28.82
C LYS A 213 -17.64 12.23 28.47
N VAL A 214 -16.82 12.39 29.50
CA VAL A 214 -15.38 12.60 29.38
C VAL A 214 -14.74 11.44 28.62
N PRO A 215 -13.84 11.70 27.68
CA PRO A 215 -13.10 10.64 26.96
C PRO A 215 -12.33 9.78 27.95
N HIS A 216 -12.43 8.47 27.81
CA HIS A 216 -11.66 7.52 28.61
C HIS A 216 -10.91 6.56 27.68
N THR A 217 -9.71 6.17 28.09
CA THR A 217 -8.83 5.26 27.35
C THR A 217 -8.87 3.88 27.96
N HIS A 218 -9.02 2.85 27.12
CA HIS A 218 -8.86 1.46 27.51
C HIS A 218 -7.54 0.94 26.97
N SER A 219 -6.63 0.52 27.86
CA SER A 219 -5.46 -0.26 27.48
C SER A 219 -5.82 -1.74 27.56
N SER A 220 -5.80 -2.45 26.44
CA SER A 220 -5.95 -3.90 26.44
C SER A 220 -4.66 -4.56 26.92
N ARG A 221 -4.46 -4.64 28.24
CA ARG A 221 -3.49 -5.56 28.83
C ARG A 221 -4.16 -6.92 28.96
N ASN A 222 -3.77 -7.85 28.12
CA ASN A 222 -4.06 -9.27 28.31
C ASN A 222 -3.05 -9.80 29.31
N ASN A 223 -3.31 -9.57 30.61
CA ASN A 223 -2.58 -10.25 31.71
C ASN A 223 -3.46 -11.36 32.23
N GLY A 224 -3.22 -12.58 31.71
CA GLY A 224 -3.58 -13.78 32.41
C GLY A 224 -2.66 -13.97 33.64
N VAL A 225 -2.99 -13.33 34.76
CA VAL A 225 -2.49 -13.71 36.08
C VAL A 225 -3.73 -13.96 36.93
N ARG A 226 -3.94 -15.23 37.29
CA ARG A 226 -4.89 -15.66 38.30
C ARG A 226 -4.42 -15.08 39.64
N ASP A 227 -5.30 -14.35 40.26
CA ASP A 227 -5.14 -13.89 41.64
C ASP A 227 -5.42 -15.08 42.58
N PRO A 228 -4.48 -15.52 43.43
CA PRO A 228 -4.72 -16.53 44.44
C PRO A 228 -4.95 -15.87 45.80
N GLU A 229 -6.07 -15.21 46.03
CA GLU A 229 -6.53 -14.91 47.41
C GLU A 229 -7.99 -14.46 47.40
N LYS A 230 -8.88 -15.42 47.62
CA LYS A 230 -10.07 -15.30 48.42
C LYS A 230 -10.53 -16.71 48.82
N ALA A 231 -10.00 -17.14 49.95
CA ALA A 231 -10.64 -18.07 50.84
C ALA A 231 -11.41 -17.25 51.91
#